data_83e995dfc26ab7e6c654e266e812f537
#
_entry.id   83e995dfc26ab7e6c654e266e812f537
#
_cell.length_a   1.000
_cell.length_b   1.000
_cell.length_c   1.000
_cell.angle_alpha   90.00
_cell.angle_beta   90.00
_cell.angle_gamma   90.00
#
_symmetry.space_group_name_H-M   'P 1'
#
loop_
_entity.id
_entity.type
_entity.pdbx_description
1 polymer ?
#
loop_
_entity_poly.entity_id
_entity_poly.type
_entity_poly.pdbx_seq_one_letter_code
_entity_poly.pdbx_strand_id
1 'polypeptide(L)'
;MDDVRINTAGFVIREKYLSAMEAFIDQPVVKVLKGMRRVGKSVLMRLLIGRLIDKGVPGANILYINKESLEFDALKDYLDLYRYARDYFQGGGGVGKKYILIDEIQEIASWERAVASFLADGLGDVVISGSNARLLSSELATLISGRYVEIPVYPLTFREFLTFRHPRTQENIATATATATATDAPGQTNASASTASTSTSTATDTDAEFSNYLKYGGLPGIHQLPVEDEVIFIYLNSILNTVLYKDVITRHKIRDASIFDMLVRYLFDNVGNITTAKKIADYFKSQRIRTSVDTILNYINYIEASLLIDKAPRYDIKGKRRLEFSDKVFLNDIGLRHGLIGYRESDINGLLENVVFKELQARG
;
A
#
# COMPACT_ATOMS: atom_id res chain seq x y z
N MET A 1 13.75 29.35 7.76
CA MET A 1 12.80 28.38 7.17
C MET A 1 13.66 27.38 6.44
N ASP A 2 13.83 26.23 7.06
CA ASP A 2 14.78 25.23 6.58
C ASP A 2 14.26 24.62 5.27
N ASP A 3 15.14 24.62 4.29
CA ASP A 3 15.01 23.94 3.02
C ASP A 3 14.49 22.51 3.29
N VAL A 4 13.37 22.12 2.72
CA VAL A 4 12.80 20.75 2.89
C VAL A 4 13.78 19.77 2.21
N ARG A 5 14.91 19.51 2.88
CA ARG A 5 15.87 18.48 2.46
C ARG A 5 15.30 17.11 2.82
N ILE A 6 14.49 16.60 1.94
CA ILE A 6 14.06 15.21 2.06
C ILE A 6 15.21 14.33 1.64
N ASN A 7 15.81 13.65 2.60
CA ASN A 7 16.81 12.63 2.30
C ASN A 7 16.10 11.44 1.62
N THR A 8 16.24 11.35 0.32
CA THR A 8 15.76 10.22 -0.50
C THR A 8 16.83 9.18 -0.77
N ALA A 9 18.07 9.42 -0.29
CA ALA A 9 19.18 8.49 -0.48
C ALA A 9 18.85 7.13 0.15
N GLY A 10 19.00 6.07 -0.63
CA GLY A 10 18.73 4.69 -0.18
C GLY A 10 17.28 4.23 -0.35
N PHE A 11 16.35 5.05 -0.82
CA PHE A 11 15.01 4.58 -1.15
C PHE A 11 15.00 3.86 -2.51
N VAL A 12 14.40 2.68 -2.54
CA VAL A 12 14.15 1.96 -3.79
C VAL A 12 12.91 2.56 -4.46
N ILE A 13 13.08 2.94 -5.72
CA ILE A 13 12.05 3.64 -6.48
C ILE A 13 11.01 2.63 -7.01
N ARG A 14 9.74 2.90 -6.75
CA ARG A 14 8.60 2.19 -7.33
C ARG A 14 8.00 3.03 -8.45
N GLU A 15 8.64 2.98 -9.61
CA GLU A 15 8.38 3.89 -10.74
C GLU A 15 6.91 3.91 -11.17
N LYS A 16 6.22 2.77 -11.15
CA LYS A 16 4.80 2.66 -11.47
C LYS A 16 3.95 3.69 -10.72
N TYR A 17 4.17 3.83 -9.41
CA TYR A 17 3.38 4.72 -8.57
C TYR A 17 3.79 6.18 -8.73
N LEU A 18 5.09 6.44 -8.89
CA LEU A 18 5.57 7.81 -9.14
C LEU A 18 5.05 8.33 -10.47
N SER A 19 5.17 7.57 -11.54
CA SER A 19 4.62 7.94 -12.86
C SER A 19 3.10 8.14 -12.82
N ALA A 20 2.37 7.28 -12.07
CA ALA A 20 0.93 7.44 -11.91
C ALA A 20 0.56 8.73 -11.17
N MET A 21 1.33 9.15 -10.15
CA MET A 21 1.13 10.44 -9.48
C MET A 21 1.49 11.61 -10.40
N GLU A 22 2.66 11.53 -11.06
CA GLU A 22 3.16 12.61 -11.94
C GLU A 22 2.23 12.91 -13.11
N ALA A 23 1.52 11.91 -13.63
CA ALA A 23 0.54 12.09 -14.70
C ALA A 23 -0.61 13.04 -14.32
N PHE A 24 -0.87 13.19 -13.02
CA PHE A 24 -1.94 14.04 -12.50
C PHE A 24 -1.42 15.28 -11.74
N ILE A 25 -0.12 15.49 -11.66
CA ILE A 25 0.45 16.72 -11.11
C ILE A 25 0.02 17.90 -11.98
N ASP A 26 -0.33 19.00 -11.33
CA ASP A 26 -0.85 20.22 -11.96
C ASP A 26 -2.22 20.07 -12.62
N GLN A 27 -2.90 18.95 -12.43
CA GLN A 27 -4.27 18.74 -12.85
C GLN A 27 -5.24 19.08 -11.70
N PRO A 28 -6.46 19.58 -12.00
CA PRO A 28 -7.43 20.01 -10.99
C PRO A 28 -8.12 18.82 -10.29
N VAL A 29 -7.34 17.84 -9.89
CA VAL A 29 -7.78 16.61 -9.21
C VAL A 29 -6.90 16.30 -8.00
N VAL A 30 -7.49 15.79 -6.93
CA VAL A 30 -6.77 15.31 -5.75
C VAL A 30 -6.19 13.93 -6.03
N LYS A 31 -4.90 13.73 -5.79
CA LYS A 31 -4.23 12.44 -5.87
C LYS A 31 -4.34 11.76 -4.52
N VAL A 32 -4.96 10.58 -4.48
CA VAL A 32 -5.22 9.82 -3.24
C VAL A 32 -4.43 8.51 -3.25
N LEU A 33 -3.35 8.47 -2.47
CA LEU A 33 -2.59 7.22 -2.25
C LEU A 33 -3.29 6.40 -1.17
N LYS A 34 -3.88 5.29 -1.58
CA LYS A 34 -4.57 4.37 -0.69
C LYS A 34 -3.82 3.04 -0.60
N GLY A 35 -3.57 2.57 0.59
CA GLY A 35 -2.88 1.29 0.78
C GLY A 35 -2.72 0.96 2.26
N MET A 36 -2.53 -0.31 2.55
CA MET A 36 -2.29 -0.81 3.91
C MET A 36 -1.13 -0.05 4.59
N ARG A 37 -1.06 -0.09 5.90
CA ARG A 37 0.12 0.42 6.63
C ARG A 37 1.39 -0.28 6.17
N ARG A 38 2.51 0.48 6.15
CA ARG A 38 3.86 -0.02 5.81
C ARG A 38 4.09 -0.46 4.36
N VAL A 39 3.16 -0.20 3.43
CA VAL A 39 3.37 -0.48 1.98
C VAL A 39 4.21 0.58 1.26
N GLY A 40 4.65 1.64 1.96
CA GLY A 40 5.56 2.66 1.44
C GLY A 40 4.91 3.93 0.92
N LYS A 41 3.66 4.27 1.27
CA LYS A 41 2.97 5.52 0.86
C LYS A 41 3.77 6.78 1.20
N SER A 42 4.24 6.90 2.45
CA SER A 42 5.05 8.04 2.92
C SER A 42 6.36 8.18 2.15
N VAL A 43 6.98 7.05 1.79
CA VAL A 43 8.20 7.04 0.96
C VAL A 43 7.89 7.55 -0.45
N LEU A 44 6.80 7.09 -1.06
CA LEU A 44 6.36 7.56 -2.38
C LEU A 44 6.09 9.08 -2.39
N MET A 45 5.46 9.62 -1.34
CA MET A 45 5.24 11.07 -1.22
C MET A 45 6.57 11.83 -1.13
N ARG A 46 7.54 11.34 -0.35
CA ARG A 46 8.87 11.95 -0.25
C ARG A 46 9.63 11.88 -1.57
N LEU A 47 9.55 10.77 -2.29
CA LEU A 47 10.14 10.64 -3.63
C LEU A 47 9.49 11.61 -4.62
N LEU A 48 8.17 11.79 -4.56
CA LEU A 48 7.47 12.78 -5.38
C LEU A 48 7.95 14.21 -5.06
N ILE A 49 8.16 14.56 -3.79
CA ILE A 49 8.70 15.87 -3.41
C ILE A 49 10.10 16.05 -4.01
N GLY A 50 10.96 15.02 -3.94
CA GLY A 50 12.28 15.06 -4.60
C GLY A 50 12.14 15.36 -6.09
N ARG A 51 11.24 14.67 -6.80
CA ARG A 51 10.97 14.90 -8.22
C ARG A 51 10.46 16.32 -8.52
N LEU A 52 9.65 16.91 -7.65
CA LEU A 52 9.18 18.29 -7.78
C LEU A 52 10.33 19.29 -7.62
N ILE A 53 11.22 19.07 -6.65
CA ILE A 53 12.41 19.90 -6.43
C ILE A 53 13.37 19.79 -7.64
N ASP A 54 13.60 18.58 -8.15
CA ASP A 54 14.43 18.34 -9.33
C ASP A 54 13.87 19.04 -10.59
N LYS A 55 12.54 19.20 -10.67
CA LYS A 55 11.86 19.99 -11.72
C LYS A 55 11.89 21.51 -11.47
N GLY A 56 12.58 21.95 -10.41
CA GLY A 56 12.77 23.38 -10.10
C GLY A 56 11.68 24.01 -9.25
N VAL A 57 10.82 23.22 -8.60
CA VAL A 57 9.83 23.74 -7.66
C VAL A 57 10.56 24.18 -6.38
N PRO A 58 10.42 25.46 -5.95
CA PRO A 58 11.01 25.91 -4.70
C PRO A 58 10.48 25.14 -3.50
N GLY A 59 11.34 24.76 -2.56
CA GLY A 59 10.94 24.03 -1.35
C GLY A 59 9.84 24.77 -0.55
N ALA A 60 9.88 26.10 -0.51
CA ALA A 60 8.86 26.94 0.14
C ALA A 60 7.45 26.84 -0.52
N ASN A 61 7.37 26.30 -1.73
CA ASN A 61 6.11 26.06 -2.43
C ASN A 61 5.56 24.62 -2.19
N ILE A 62 6.26 23.82 -1.38
CA ILE A 62 5.86 22.45 -1.07
C ILE A 62 5.57 22.34 0.43
N LEU A 63 4.30 22.13 0.77
CA LEU A 63 3.87 21.85 2.14
C LEU A 63 3.71 20.34 2.30
N TYR A 64 4.50 19.74 3.18
CA TYR A 64 4.38 18.33 3.57
C TYR A 64 3.97 18.20 5.04
N ILE A 65 2.81 17.60 5.27
CA ILE A 65 2.24 17.34 6.60
C ILE A 65 2.24 15.82 6.83
N ASN A 66 2.95 15.36 7.84
CA ASN A 66 2.91 13.97 8.29
C ASN A 66 2.18 13.88 9.64
N LYS A 67 0.95 13.37 9.64
CA LYS A 67 0.13 13.27 10.86
C LYS A 67 0.61 12.22 11.87
N GLU A 68 1.62 11.44 11.56
CA GLU A 68 2.32 10.60 12.56
C GLU A 68 3.38 11.40 13.36
N SER A 69 3.73 12.61 12.92
CA SER A 69 4.66 13.49 13.64
C SER A 69 3.94 14.36 14.64
N LEU A 70 4.52 14.51 15.86
CA LEU A 70 4.04 15.42 16.89
C LEU A 70 4.09 16.90 16.45
N GLU A 71 4.92 17.24 15.48
CA GLU A 71 4.99 18.59 14.89
C GLU A 71 3.61 19.06 14.40
N PHE A 72 2.81 18.13 13.86
CA PHE A 72 1.48 18.42 13.33
C PHE A 72 0.34 17.98 14.27
N ASP A 73 0.63 17.69 15.54
CA ASP A 73 -0.40 17.23 16.48
C ASP A 73 -1.50 18.28 16.70
N ALA A 74 -1.16 19.56 16.60
CA ALA A 74 -2.11 20.66 16.73
C ALA A 74 -3.20 20.70 15.63
N LEU A 75 -2.97 20.07 14.48
CA LEU A 75 -3.93 20.01 13.38
C LEU A 75 -4.99 18.93 13.67
N LYS A 76 -6.04 19.28 14.42
CA LYS A 76 -7.08 18.31 14.85
C LYS A 76 -8.26 18.21 13.90
N ASP A 77 -8.61 19.30 13.23
CA ASP A 77 -9.75 19.37 12.35
C ASP A 77 -9.47 20.10 11.03
N TYR A 78 -10.48 20.16 10.16
CA TYR A 78 -10.39 20.79 8.85
C TYR A 78 -10.06 22.28 8.88
N LEU A 79 -10.47 23.02 9.92
CA LEU A 79 -10.18 24.45 10.04
C LEU A 79 -8.72 24.70 10.41
N ASP A 80 -8.18 23.89 11.33
CA ASP A 80 -6.78 23.95 11.69
C ASP A 80 -5.91 23.65 10.45
N LEU A 81 -6.27 22.59 9.70
CA LEU A 81 -5.55 22.21 8.49
C LEU A 81 -5.61 23.33 7.43
N TYR A 82 -6.79 23.89 7.20
CA TYR A 82 -6.97 24.94 6.18
C TYR A 82 -6.17 26.21 6.54
N ARG A 83 -6.25 26.67 7.80
CA ARG A 83 -5.52 27.85 8.27
C ARG A 83 -4.02 27.63 8.19
N TYR A 84 -3.55 26.50 8.63
CA TYR A 84 -2.13 26.16 8.59
C TYR A 84 -1.57 26.19 7.16
N ALA A 85 -2.24 25.55 6.20
CA ALA A 85 -1.81 25.54 4.81
C ALA A 85 -1.83 26.95 4.17
N ARG A 86 -2.86 27.72 4.44
CA ARG A 86 -2.97 29.10 3.97
C ARG A 86 -1.85 29.98 4.53
N ASP A 87 -1.64 29.94 5.85
CA ASP A 87 -0.65 30.79 6.54
C ASP A 87 0.78 30.40 6.13
N TYR A 88 1.05 29.10 5.90
CA TYR A 88 2.33 28.63 5.37
C TYR A 88 2.68 29.29 4.05
N PHE A 89 1.75 29.33 3.09
CA PHE A 89 2.00 29.92 1.79
C PHE A 89 1.94 31.45 1.76
N GLN A 90 1.26 32.10 2.73
CA GLN A 90 1.27 33.56 2.88
C GLN A 90 2.57 34.05 3.54
N GLY A 91 3.14 33.28 4.44
CA GLY A 91 4.35 33.66 5.18
C GLY A 91 5.67 33.39 4.47
N GLY A 92 5.70 32.53 3.46
CA GLY A 92 6.97 32.09 2.84
C GLY A 92 6.87 31.57 1.43
N GLY A 93 5.66 31.49 0.84
CA GLY A 93 5.48 30.94 -0.50
C GLY A 93 6.10 31.85 -1.58
N GLY A 94 6.94 31.25 -2.44
CA GLY A 94 7.47 31.89 -3.64
C GLY A 94 6.41 32.09 -4.72
N VAL A 95 6.79 32.80 -5.80
CA VAL A 95 5.98 32.88 -7.03
C VAL A 95 5.95 31.48 -7.67
N GLY A 96 4.79 31.05 -8.14
CA GLY A 96 4.60 29.79 -8.85
C GLY A 96 3.58 28.85 -8.21
N LYS A 97 3.55 27.62 -8.72
CA LYS A 97 2.63 26.57 -8.27
C LYS A 97 2.98 26.10 -6.87
N LYS A 98 1.97 25.78 -6.10
CA LYS A 98 2.04 25.30 -4.73
C LYS A 98 1.56 23.86 -4.65
N TYR A 99 2.15 23.08 -3.75
CA TYR A 99 1.86 21.67 -3.58
C TYR A 99 1.59 21.36 -2.10
N ILE A 100 0.51 20.66 -1.83
CA ILE A 100 0.07 20.27 -0.48
C ILE A 100 0.05 18.75 -0.42
N LEU A 101 0.98 18.17 0.33
CA LEU A 101 1.07 16.73 0.53
C LEU A 101 0.74 16.40 1.99
N ILE A 102 -0.29 15.57 2.21
CA ILE A 102 -0.74 15.22 3.57
C ILE A 102 -0.74 13.71 3.75
N ASP A 103 0.11 13.23 4.63
CA ASP A 103 0.26 11.82 4.95
C ASP A 103 -0.61 11.44 6.16
N GLU A 104 -1.31 10.29 6.07
CA GLU A 104 -2.27 9.79 7.06
C GLU A 104 -3.38 10.81 7.39
N ILE A 105 -4.00 11.40 6.35
CA ILE A 105 -4.98 12.49 6.45
C ILE A 105 -6.22 12.12 7.30
N GLN A 106 -6.56 10.83 7.42
CA GLN A 106 -7.70 10.37 8.22
C GLN A 106 -7.55 10.62 9.73
N GLU A 107 -6.38 11.06 10.19
CA GLU A 107 -6.15 11.47 11.58
C GLU A 107 -6.65 12.90 11.85
N ILE A 108 -7.14 13.62 10.84
CA ILE A 108 -7.72 14.97 10.94
C ILE A 108 -9.24 14.87 10.80
N ALA A 109 -9.98 15.41 11.76
CA ALA A 109 -11.44 15.35 11.72
C ALA A 109 -12.03 16.19 10.57
N SER A 110 -12.95 15.60 9.80
CA SER A 110 -13.65 16.25 8.67
C SER A 110 -12.68 16.86 7.63
N TRP A 111 -11.52 16.25 7.44
CA TRP A 111 -10.45 16.71 6.53
C TRP A 111 -10.93 16.93 5.09
N GLU A 112 -11.99 16.25 4.66
CA GLU A 112 -12.59 16.35 3.33
C GLU A 112 -13.02 17.80 3.01
N ARG A 113 -13.46 18.53 4.03
CA ARG A 113 -13.86 19.94 3.91
C ARG A 113 -12.66 20.84 3.62
N ALA A 114 -11.51 20.58 4.25
CA ALA A 114 -10.29 21.34 3.98
C ALA A 114 -9.79 21.08 2.54
N VAL A 115 -9.79 19.82 2.10
CA VAL A 115 -9.38 19.44 0.74
C VAL A 115 -10.31 20.07 -0.30
N ALA A 116 -11.63 20.10 -0.07
CA ALA A 116 -12.58 20.77 -0.93
C ALA A 116 -12.29 22.28 -1.03
N SER A 117 -11.95 22.93 0.10
CA SER A 117 -11.57 24.35 0.13
C SER A 117 -10.25 24.61 -0.59
N PHE A 118 -9.24 23.74 -0.45
CA PHE A 118 -7.99 23.87 -1.20
C PHE A 118 -8.20 23.90 -2.71
N LEU A 119 -9.11 23.02 -3.20
CA LEU A 119 -9.47 22.99 -4.62
C LEU A 119 -10.29 24.21 -5.06
N ALA A 120 -11.23 24.67 -4.21
CA ALA A 120 -12.10 25.80 -4.51
C ALA A 120 -11.31 27.11 -4.58
N ASP A 121 -10.38 27.29 -3.66
CA ASP A 121 -9.56 28.51 -3.54
C ASP A 121 -8.31 28.47 -4.44
N GLY A 122 -8.05 27.33 -5.11
CA GLY A 122 -6.84 27.15 -5.90
C GLY A 122 -5.55 27.29 -5.08
N LEU A 123 -5.60 26.85 -3.79
CA LEU A 123 -4.50 27.08 -2.86
C LEU A 123 -3.24 26.31 -3.26
N GLY A 124 -3.38 25.16 -3.89
CA GLY A 124 -2.28 24.33 -4.36
C GLY A 124 -2.74 23.00 -4.94
N ASP A 125 -1.82 22.29 -5.54
CA ASP A 125 -2.03 20.92 -6.01
C ASP A 125 -1.97 19.94 -4.84
N VAL A 126 -2.98 19.05 -4.71
CA VAL A 126 -3.20 18.26 -3.49
C VAL A 126 -2.90 16.78 -3.72
N VAL A 127 -2.05 16.22 -2.87
CA VAL A 127 -1.75 14.78 -2.75
C VAL A 127 -2.03 14.35 -1.32
N ILE A 128 -2.86 13.34 -1.13
CA ILE A 128 -3.16 12.81 0.20
C ILE A 128 -2.85 11.33 0.28
N SER A 129 -2.54 10.84 1.46
CA SER A 129 -2.41 9.41 1.72
C SER A 129 -3.25 8.96 2.90
N GLY A 130 -3.58 7.67 2.89
CA GLY A 130 -4.18 7.04 4.06
C GLY A 130 -4.21 5.52 3.99
N SER A 131 -4.34 4.94 5.18
CA SER A 131 -4.29 3.49 5.40
C SER A 131 -5.67 2.84 5.54
N ASN A 132 -6.75 3.53 5.10
CA ASN A 132 -8.11 3.03 5.22
C ASN A 132 -8.83 3.02 3.88
N ALA A 133 -9.57 1.92 3.59
CA ALA A 133 -10.40 1.81 2.40
C ALA A 133 -11.51 2.89 2.32
N ARG A 134 -11.97 3.39 3.48
CA ARG A 134 -12.97 4.45 3.56
C ARG A 134 -12.43 5.85 3.32
N LEU A 135 -11.16 6.01 2.97
CA LEU A 135 -10.58 7.31 2.64
C LEU A 135 -11.36 8.01 1.51
N LEU A 136 -11.96 7.21 0.63
CA LEU A 136 -12.86 7.67 -0.43
C LEU A 136 -14.31 7.46 -0.01
N SER A 137 -14.66 7.88 1.22
CA SER A 137 -16.04 7.87 1.68
C SER A 137 -16.96 8.65 0.73
N SER A 138 -18.24 8.36 0.79
CA SER A 138 -19.26 9.12 0.07
C SER A 138 -19.16 10.64 0.33
N GLU A 139 -18.61 11.06 1.47
CA GLU A 139 -18.41 12.45 1.85
C GLU A 139 -17.36 13.13 0.96
N LEU A 140 -16.17 12.52 0.78
CA LEU A 140 -15.16 13.07 -0.12
C LEU A 140 -15.70 13.16 -1.56
N ALA A 141 -16.24 12.06 -2.07
CA ALA A 141 -16.78 11.99 -3.43
C ALA A 141 -17.84 13.06 -3.67
N THR A 142 -18.68 13.35 -2.67
CA THR A 142 -19.73 14.36 -2.73
C THR A 142 -19.13 15.78 -2.68
N LEU A 143 -18.22 16.05 -1.73
CA LEU A 143 -17.66 17.39 -1.51
C LEU A 143 -16.78 17.87 -2.67
N ILE A 144 -15.99 16.99 -3.27
CA ILE A 144 -15.10 17.36 -4.38
C ILE A 144 -15.66 16.98 -5.77
N SER A 145 -16.92 16.52 -5.81
CA SER A 145 -17.65 16.26 -7.07
C SER A 145 -16.87 15.37 -8.05
N GLY A 146 -16.24 14.30 -7.56
CA GLY A 146 -15.45 13.35 -8.36
C GLY A 146 -14.09 13.88 -8.84
N ARG A 147 -13.65 15.06 -8.40
CA ARG A 147 -12.32 15.61 -8.74
C ARG A 147 -11.21 14.97 -7.92
N TYR A 148 -11.06 13.64 -8.01
CA TYR A 148 -9.96 12.91 -7.41
C TYR A 148 -9.57 11.70 -8.26
N VAL A 149 -8.36 11.25 -8.09
CA VAL A 149 -7.83 10.01 -8.68
C VAL A 149 -7.28 9.14 -7.58
N GLU A 150 -7.70 7.88 -7.55
CA GLU A 150 -7.22 6.89 -6.59
C GLU A 150 -6.01 6.16 -7.17
N ILE A 151 -4.94 6.12 -6.37
CA ILE A 151 -3.72 5.39 -6.68
C ILE A 151 -3.54 4.32 -5.60
N PRO A 152 -4.03 3.09 -5.85
CA PRO A 152 -3.91 2.00 -4.88
C PRO A 152 -2.46 1.54 -4.79
N VAL A 153 -1.88 1.59 -3.58
CA VAL A 153 -0.50 1.16 -3.30
C VAL A 153 -0.56 -0.20 -2.61
N TYR A 154 -0.07 -1.21 -3.30
CA TYR A 154 -0.02 -2.59 -2.83
C TYR A 154 1.32 -2.92 -2.17
N PRO A 155 1.43 -4.00 -1.35
CA PRO A 155 2.69 -4.64 -1.03
C PRO A 155 3.50 -4.90 -2.31
N LEU A 156 4.78 -5.16 -2.18
CA LEU A 156 5.65 -5.44 -3.33
C LEU A 156 5.13 -6.64 -4.11
N THR A 157 5.04 -6.52 -5.42
CA THR A 157 4.96 -7.65 -6.34
C THR A 157 6.26 -8.45 -6.26
N PHE A 158 6.26 -9.70 -6.71
CA PHE A 158 7.50 -10.49 -6.71
C PHE A 158 8.63 -9.81 -7.48
N ARG A 159 8.31 -9.17 -8.61
CA ARG A 159 9.29 -8.39 -9.37
C ARG A 159 9.86 -7.22 -8.57
N GLU A 160 9.02 -6.48 -7.86
CA GLU A 160 9.48 -5.39 -6.99
C GLU A 160 10.28 -5.93 -5.80
N PHE A 161 9.87 -7.07 -5.22
CA PHE A 161 10.60 -7.76 -4.14
C PHE A 161 12.04 -8.06 -4.56
N LEU A 162 12.27 -8.61 -5.75
CA LEU A 162 13.61 -8.83 -6.30
C LEU A 162 14.40 -7.53 -6.43
N THR A 163 13.75 -6.44 -6.87
CA THR A 163 14.39 -5.13 -6.97
C THR A 163 14.81 -4.59 -5.60
N PHE A 164 13.98 -4.77 -4.58
CA PHE A 164 14.29 -4.37 -3.21
C PHE A 164 15.38 -5.21 -2.58
N ARG A 165 15.46 -6.48 -2.98
CA ARG A 165 16.49 -7.42 -2.51
C ARG A 165 17.85 -7.13 -3.11
N HIS A 166 17.89 -6.73 -4.38
CA HIS A 166 19.09 -6.49 -5.16
C HIS A 166 19.09 -5.09 -5.79
N PRO A 167 19.15 -4.01 -4.99
CA PRO A 167 18.97 -2.63 -5.50
C PRO A 167 20.03 -2.19 -6.52
N ARG A 168 21.22 -2.81 -6.51
CA ARG A 168 22.32 -2.49 -7.46
C ARG A 168 22.10 -3.03 -8.88
N THR A 169 21.15 -3.93 -9.08
CA THR A 169 20.89 -4.51 -10.40
C THR A 169 20.17 -3.52 -11.33
N GLN A 170 19.53 -2.46 -10.79
CA GLN A 170 18.89 -1.42 -11.62
C GLN A 170 19.86 -0.54 -12.38
N GLU A 171 21.01 -0.20 -11.83
CA GLU A 171 22.03 0.60 -12.53
C GLU A 171 22.59 -0.14 -13.74
N ASN A 172 22.76 -1.46 -13.65
CA ASN A 172 23.27 -2.30 -14.74
C ASN A 172 22.23 -2.49 -15.87
N ILE A 173 20.93 -2.54 -15.57
CA ILE A 173 19.89 -2.68 -16.60
C ILE A 173 19.71 -1.35 -17.36
N ALA A 174 19.73 -0.22 -16.68
CA ALA A 174 19.66 1.10 -17.32
C ALA A 174 20.87 1.36 -18.23
N THR A 175 22.05 0.95 -17.80
CA THR A 175 23.31 1.07 -18.60
C THR A 175 23.31 0.13 -19.79
N ALA A 176 22.79 -1.11 -19.65
CA ALA A 176 22.70 -2.07 -20.74
C ALA A 176 21.68 -1.63 -21.82
N THR A 177 20.57 -1.00 -21.43
CA THR A 177 19.57 -0.48 -22.38
C THR A 177 20.08 0.76 -23.12
N ALA A 178 20.87 1.60 -22.46
CA ALA A 178 21.49 2.78 -23.09
C ALA A 178 22.60 2.39 -24.09
N THR A 179 23.28 1.27 -23.86
CA THR A 179 24.35 0.78 -24.76
C THR A 179 23.80 0.06 -25.99
N ALA A 180 22.59 -0.54 -25.88
CA ALA A 180 21.94 -1.24 -27.00
C ALA A 180 21.37 -0.31 -28.10
N THR A 181 21.20 0.98 -27.82
CA THR A 181 20.69 1.97 -28.79
C THR A 181 21.79 2.72 -29.58
N ALA A 182 23.08 2.43 -29.35
CA ALA A 182 24.19 3.20 -29.92
C ALA A 182 25.05 2.48 -30.97
N THR A 183 24.70 1.27 -31.42
CA THR A 183 25.47 0.54 -32.44
C THR A 183 24.60 -0.15 -33.49
N ASP A 184 24.21 0.61 -34.50
CA ASP A 184 23.90 0.07 -35.82
C ASP A 184 25.03 0.48 -36.80
N ALA A 185 26.01 -0.40 -36.98
CA ALA A 185 26.86 -0.46 -38.17
C ALA A 185 27.37 -1.90 -38.37
N PRO A 186 27.27 -2.49 -39.58
CA PRO A 186 27.52 -3.89 -39.81
C PRO A 186 29.01 -4.21 -40.09
N GLY A 187 29.53 -5.27 -39.46
CA GLY A 187 30.81 -5.81 -39.87
C GLY A 187 31.49 -6.74 -38.90
N GLN A 188 31.49 -8.02 -39.31
CA GLN A 188 32.45 -9.09 -39.00
C GLN A 188 32.22 -10.00 -37.79
N THR A 189 31.95 -11.24 -38.18
CA THR A 189 31.97 -12.53 -37.50
C THR A 189 33.25 -12.81 -36.74
N ASN A 190 33.14 -13.30 -35.48
CA ASN A 190 33.94 -14.47 -35.04
C ASN A 190 33.25 -15.12 -33.82
N ALA A 191 32.96 -16.40 -33.97
CA ALA A 191 32.43 -17.26 -32.98
C ALA A 191 33.50 -17.76 -31.99
N SER A 192 33.22 -17.72 -30.70
CA SER A 192 33.73 -18.74 -29.79
C SER A 192 32.89 -18.81 -28.52
N ALA A 193 32.49 -20.00 -28.20
CA ALA A 193 31.60 -20.46 -27.15
C ALA A 193 32.09 -20.15 -25.73
N SER A 194 31.20 -19.53 -24.90
CA SER A 194 31.18 -19.73 -23.44
C SER A 194 29.90 -19.18 -22.83
N THR A 195 28.73 -19.80 -23.11
CA THR A 195 27.42 -19.34 -22.58
C THR A 195 26.60 -20.50 -21.99
N ALA A 196 27.23 -21.42 -21.26
CA ALA A 196 26.49 -22.53 -20.63
C ALA A 196 26.47 -22.54 -19.09
N SER A 197 27.18 -21.61 -18.40
CA SER A 197 27.28 -21.65 -16.93
C SER A 197 26.51 -20.51 -16.21
N THR A 198 25.98 -19.52 -16.93
CA THR A 198 25.32 -18.36 -16.30
C THR A 198 23.81 -18.56 -16.13
N SER A 199 23.18 -19.45 -16.89
CA SER A 199 21.72 -19.64 -16.85
C SER A 199 21.23 -20.51 -15.69
N THR A 200 22.06 -21.41 -15.19
CA THR A 200 21.66 -22.33 -14.10
C THR A 200 21.74 -21.65 -12.72
N SER A 201 22.71 -20.78 -12.50
CA SER A 201 22.88 -20.04 -11.24
C SER A 201 21.78 -18.99 -11.05
N THR A 202 21.34 -18.32 -12.12
CA THR A 202 20.27 -17.30 -12.05
C THR A 202 18.89 -17.90 -11.79
N ALA A 203 18.58 -19.08 -12.33
CA ALA A 203 17.31 -19.77 -12.10
C ALA A 203 17.18 -20.26 -10.64
N THR A 204 18.24 -20.87 -10.10
CA THR A 204 18.26 -21.37 -8.71
C THR A 204 18.14 -20.22 -7.70
N ASP A 205 18.71 -19.06 -7.99
CA ASP A 205 18.61 -17.86 -7.15
C ASP A 205 17.17 -17.28 -7.17
N THR A 206 16.53 -17.27 -8.33
CA THR A 206 15.12 -16.78 -8.46
C THR A 206 14.13 -17.67 -7.72
N ASP A 207 14.30 -18.99 -7.72
CA ASP A 207 13.43 -19.93 -7.02
C ASP A 207 13.58 -19.79 -5.49
N ALA A 208 14.81 -19.58 -5.01
CA ALA A 208 15.07 -19.29 -3.61
C ALA A 208 14.43 -17.97 -3.16
N GLU A 209 14.55 -16.93 -3.98
CA GLU A 209 13.90 -15.63 -3.70
C GLU A 209 12.38 -15.71 -3.78
N PHE A 210 11.81 -16.55 -4.67
CA PHE A 210 10.37 -16.78 -4.68
C PHE A 210 9.89 -17.50 -3.42
N SER A 211 10.66 -18.47 -2.92
CA SER A 211 10.38 -19.11 -1.65
C SER A 211 10.44 -18.12 -0.48
N ASN A 212 11.40 -17.20 -0.48
CA ASN A 212 11.48 -16.10 0.49
C ASN A 212 10.26 -15.17 0.39
N TYR A 213 9.83 -14.84 -0.83
CA TYR A 213 8.63 -14.02 -1.05
C TYR A 213 7.36 -14.71 -0.54
N LEU A 214 7.20 -16.02 -0.79
CA LEU A 214 6.10 -16.80 -0.23
C LEU A 214 6.13 -16.85 1.30
N LYS A 215 7.31 -16.84 1.89
CA LYS A 215 7.49 -16.94 3.35
C LYS A 215 7.33 -15.60 4.06
N TYR A 216 7.91 -14.53 3.55
CA TYR A 216 7.99 -13.25 4.24
C TYR A 216 7.01 -12.19 3.72
N GLY A 217 6.37 -12.44 2.56
CA GLY A 217 5.47 -11.49 1.94
C GLY A 217 6.17 -10.34 1.22
N GLY A 218 5.41 -9.30 0.90
CA GLY A 218 5.84 -8.17 0.08
C GLY A 218 5.89 -6.82 0.81
N LEU A 219 5.95 -6.79 2.16
CA LEU A 219 6.10 -5.52 2.87
C LEU A 219 7.52 -4.96 2.69
N PRO A 220 7.67 -3.71 2.18
CA PRO A 220 9.00 -3.14 1.89
C PRO A 220 9.98 -3.13 3.06
N GLY A 221 9.49 -2.96 4.28
CA GLY A 221 10.31 -2.85 5.48
C GLY A 221 11.10 -4.10 5.84
N ILE A 222 10.71 -5.29 5.35
CA ILE A 222 11.45 -6.53 5.63
C ILE A 222 12.86 -6.53 5.01
N HIS A 223 13.06 -5.76 3.92
CA HIS A 223 14.36 -5.66 3.24
C HIS A 223 15.39 -4.82 4.00
N GLN A 224 14.97 -4.15 5.08
CA GLN A 224 15.87 -3.40 5.98
C GLN A 224 16.31 -4.22 7.20
N LEU A 225 15.82 -5.46 7.30
CA LEU A 225 16.09 -6.35 8.43
C LEU A 225 17.07 -7.46 8.04
N PRO A 226 17.78 -8.04 9.03
CA PRO A 226 18.48 -9.30 8.82
C PRO A 226 17.52 -10.39 8.32
N VAL A 227 18.02 -11.27 7.42
CA VAL A 227 17.21 -12.37 6.86
C VAL A 227 17.17 -13.52 7.85
N GLU A 228 16.51 -13.29 8.96
CA GLU A 228 16.32 -14.24 10.04
C GLU A 228 14.83 -14.38 10.31
N ASP A 229 14.33 -15.61 10.31
CA ASP A 229 12.90 -15.91 10.47
C ASP A 229 12.30 -15.22 11.69
N GLU A 230 12.96 -15.36 12.83
CA GLU A 230 12.48 -14.83 14.10
C GLU A 230 12.34 -13.29 14.05
N VAL A 231 13.35 -12.59 13.51
CA VAL A 231 13.36 -11.13 13.40
C VAL A 231 12.24 -10.65 12.46
N ILE A 232 12.11 -11.30 11.31
CA ILE A 232 11.09 -10.92 10.31
C ILE A 232 9.69 -11.19 10.84
N PHE A 233 9.43 -12.35 11.45
CA PHE A 233 8.08 -12.67 11.95
C PHE A 233 7.69 -11.83 13.16
N ILE A 234 8.59 -11.45 14.05
CA ILE A 234 8.34 -10.49 15.13
C ILE A 234 7.93 -9.13 14.52
N TYR A 235 8.66 -8.67 13.52
CA TYR A 235 8.34 -7.41 12.83
C TYR A 235 6.96 -7.45 12.16
N LEU A 236 6.66 -8.51 11.39
CA LEU A 236 5.37 -8.68 10.72
C LEU A 236 4.21 -8.77 11.71
N ASN A 237 4.39 -9.48 12.82
CA ASN A 237 3.39 -9.56 13.89
C ASN A 237 3.16 -8.19 14.54
N SER A 238 4.21 -7.41 14.77
CA SER A 238 4.08 -6.07 15.34
C SER A 238 3.28 -5.12 14.42
N ILE A 239 3.47 -5.21 13.11
CA ILE A 239 2.68 -4.47 12.12
C ILE A 239 1.22 -4.90 12.18
N LEU A 240 0.96 -6.20 12.12
CA LEU A 240 -0.40 -6.75 12.16
C LEU A 240 -1.12 -6.29 13.43
N ASN A 241 -0.49 -6.42 14.60
CA ASN A 241 -1.06 -5.97 15.86
C ASN A 241 -1.36 -4.46 15.85
N THR A 242 -0.48 -3.65 15.26
CA THR A 242 -0.73 -2.21 15.12
C THR A 242 -1.99 -1.94 14.29
N VAL A 243 -2.15 -2.62 13.15
CA VAL A 243 -3.32 -2.46 12.28
C VAL A 243 -4.59 -2.96 12.99
N LEU A 244 -4.55 -4.15 13.61
CA LEU A 244 -5.71 -4.72 14.30
C LEU A 244 -6.15 -3.83 15.48
N TYR A 245 -5.19 -3.34 16.28
CA TYR A 245 -5.51 -2.52 17.45
C TYR A 245 -5.93 -1.10 17.07
N LYS A 246 -5.07 -0.36 16.32
CA LYS A 246 -5.29 1.05 16.02
C LYS A 246 -6.38 1.24 14.96
N ASP A 247 -6.29 0.51 13.85
CA ASP A 247 -7.14 0.78 12.68
C ASP A 247 -8.48 0.02 12.73
N VAL A 248 -8.59 -1.07 13.53
CA VAL A 248 -9.83 -1.83 13.64
C VAL A 248 -10.45 -1.72 15.02
N ILE A 249 -9.82 -2.26 16.06
CA ILE A 249 -10.45 -2.38 17.40
C ILE A 249 -10.79 -1.00 17.97
N THR A 250 -9.81 -0.09 18.02
CA THR A 250 -10.01 1.26 18.59
C THR A 250 -10.98 2.09 17.75
N ARG A 251 -10.79 2.09 16.43
CA ARG A 251 -11.61 2.88 15.49
C ARG A 251 -13.08 2.46 15.49
N HIS A 252 -13.36 1.16 15.52
CA HIS A 252 -14.72 0.62 15.48
C HIS A 252 -15.27 0.28 16.86
N LYS A 253 -14.51 0.59 17.94
CA LYS A 253 -14.92 0.35 19.34
C LYS A 253 -15.38 -1.09 19.56
N ILE A 254 -14.62 -2.06 19.06
CA ILE A 254 -14.94 -3.49 19.18
C ILE A 254 -14.92 -3.86 20.65
N ARG A 255 -16.05 -4.40 21.14
CA ARG A 255 -16.23 -4.77 22.55
C ARG A 255 -15.63 -6.14 22.88
N ASP A 256 -15.74 -7.09 21.96
CA ASP A 256 -15.25 -8.45 22.14
C ASP A 256 -14.01 -8.68 21.26
N ALA A 257 -12.85 -8.31 21.81
CA ALA A 257 -11.57 -8.48 21.13
C ALA A 257 -11.19 -9.97 20.98
N SER A 258 -11.73 -10.86 21.85
CA SER A 258 -11.44 -12.30 21.75
C SER A 258 -12.10 -12.94 20.55
N ILE A 259 -13.38 -12.66 20.32
CA ILE A 259 -14.10 -13.13 19.12
C ILE A 259 -13.48 -12.53 17.87
N PHE A 260 -13.06 -11.27 17.93
CA PHE A 260 -12.39 -10.61 16.81
C PHE A 260 -11.05 -11.28 16.46
N ASP A 261 -10.17 -11.57 17.46
CA ASP A 261 -8.90 -12.25 17.23
C ASP A 261 -9.11 -13.67 16.63
N MET A 262 -10.07 -14.42 17.17
CA MET A 262 -10.41 -15.73 16.61
C MET A 262 -10.89 -15.64 15.16
N LEU A 263 -11.66 -14.60 14.81
CA LEU A 263 -12.09 -14.37 13.42
C LEU A 263 -10.91 -14.05 12.50
N VAL A 264 -9.99 -13.19 12.94
CA VAL A 264 -8.78 -12.87 12.17
C VAL A 264 -7.96 -14.14 11.89
N ARG A 265 -7.72 -14.96 12.92
CA ARG A 265 -7.01 -16.24 12.78
C ARG A 265 -7.74 -17.19 11.83
N TYR A 266 -9.06 -17.29 11.95
CA TYR A 266 -9.85 -18.11 11.04
C TYR A 266 -9.74 -17.65 9.59
N LEU A 267 -9.84 -16.34 9.31
CA LEU A 267 -9.72 -15.80 7.95
C LEU A 267 -8.31 -16.03 7.38
N PHE A 268 -7.29 -15.84 8.19
CA PHE A 268 -5.89 -16.00 7.78
C PHE A 268 -5.53 -17.48 7.51
N ASP A 269 -6.13 -18.41 8.26
CA ASP A 269 -5.94 -19.85 8.04
C ASP A 269 -6.72 -20.36 6.81
N ASN A 270 -7.80 -19.67 6.42
CA ASN A 270 -8.67 -20.06 5.31
C ASN A 270 -8.52 -19.19 4.05
N VAL A 271 -7.32 -18.70 3.80
CA VAL A 271 -7.01 -17.89 2.60
C VAL A 271 -7.32 -18.64 1.31
N GLY A 272 -7.95 -17.97 0.34
CA GLY A 272 -8.34 -18.55 -0.94
C GLY A 272 -9.58 -19.47 -0.89
N ASN A 273 -10.08 -19.78 0.32
CA ASN A 273 -11.25 -20.61 0.48
C ASN A 273 -12.54 -19.79 0.40
N ILE A 274 -13.58 -20.38 -0.18
CA ILE A 274 -14.92 -19.78 -0.19
C ILE A 274 -15.49 -19.81 1.24
N THR A 275 -15.80 -18.64 1.77
CA THR A 275 -16.36 -18.49 3.10
C THR A 275 -17.59 -17.57 3.11
N THR A 276 -18.44 -17.74 4.12
CA THR A 276 -19.58 -16.86 4.38
C THR A 276 -19.63 -16.53 5.87
N ALA A 277 -20.18 -15.38 6.24
CA ALA A 277 -20.34 -15.02 7.64
C ALA A 277 -21.17 -16.05 8.41
N LYS A 278 -22.18 -16.67 7.76
CA LYS A 278 -22.98 -17.76 8.35
C LYS A 278 -22.12 -19.00 8.64
N LYS A 279 -21.30 -19.46 7.67
CA LYS A 279 -20.42 -20.61 7.87
C LYS A 279 -19.45 -20.39 9.03
N ILE A 280 -18.90 -19.18 9.15
CA ILE A 280 -18.02 -18.81 10.27
C ILE A 280 -18.78 -18.80 11.60
N ALA A 281 -19.98 -18.21 11.65
CA ALA A 281 -20.80 -18.19 12.84
C ALA A 281 -21.21 -19.60 13.29
N ASP A 282 -21.56 -20.49 12.35
CA ASP A 282 -21.88 -21.89 12.62
C ASP A 282 -20.65 -22.65 13.15
N TYR A 283 -19.45 -22.41 12.59
CA TYR A 283 -18.20 -22.95 13.09
C TYR A 283 -17.93 -22.48 14.53
N PHE A 284 -18.06 -21.18 14.83
CA PHE A 284 -17.88 -20.65 16.19
C PHE A 284 -18.88 -21.25 17.17
N LYS A 285 -20.12 -21.40 16.74
CA LYS A 285 -21.14 -22.07 17.55
C LYS A 285 -20.74 -23.51 17.87
N SER A 286 -20.16 -24.25 16.92
CA SER A 286 -19.68 -25.63 17.18
C SER A 286 -18.55 -25.66 18.22
N GLN A 287 -17.78 -24.58 18.32
CA GLN A 287 -16.73 -24.37 19.33
C GLN A 287 -17.30 -23.76 20.65
N ARG A 288 -18.62 -23.72 20.82
CA ARG A 288 -19.34 -23.13 21.97
C ARG A 288 -19.14 -21.62 22.15
N ILE A 289 -18.72 -20.91 21.08
CA ILE A 289 -18.55 -19.48 21.06
C ILE A 289 -19.85 -18.84 20.57
N ARG A 290 -20.47 -17.98 21.39
CA ARG A 290 -21.71 -17.31 21.04
C ARG A 290 -21.44 -16.04 20.27
N THR A 291 -21.82 -16.00 19.00
CA THR A 291 -21.75 -14.79 18.17
C THR A 291 -22.87 -14.80 17.14
N SER A 292 -23.23 -13.64 16.60
CA SER A 292 -24.21 -13.52 15.53
C SER A 292 -23.56 -13.44 14.16
N VAL A 293 -24.31 -13.79 13.12
CA VAL A 293 -23.87 -13.63 11.72
C VAL A 293 -23.56 -12.17 11.43
N ASP A 294 -24.37 -11.23 11.94
CA ASP A 294 -24.18 -9.79 11.75
C ASP A 294 -22.89 -9.30 12.40
N THR A 295 -22.53 -9.81 13.58
CA THR A 295 -21.26 -9.47 14.24
C THR A 295 -20.08 -9.93 13.40
N ILE A 296 -20.11 -11.15 12.89
CA ILE A 296 -19.07 -11.69 12.01
C ILE A 296 -18.97 -10.85 10.73
N LEU A 297 -20.08 -10.53 10.09
CA LEU A 297 -20.13 -9.71 8.88
C LEU A 297 -19.53 -8.32 9.11
N ASN A 298 -19.90 -7.66 10.20
CA ASN A 298 -19.37 -6.36 10.57
C ASN A 298 -17.84 -6.42 10.79
N TYR A 299 -17.36 -7.43 11.50
CA TYR A 299 -15.93 -7.60 11.74
C TYR A 299 -15.15 -7.86 10.45
N ILE A 300 -15.67 -8.68 9.54
CA ILE A 300 -15.07 -8.89 8.20
C ILE A 300 -14.98 -7.54 7.44
N ASN A 301 -16.06 -6.75 7.45
CA ASN A 301 -16.08 -5.44 6.80
C ASN A 301 -15.07 -4.44 7.44
N TYR A 302 -14.83 -4.53 8.74
CA TYR A 302 -13.84 -3.69 9.42
C TYR A 302 -12.40 -4.10 9.05
N ILE A 303 -12.14 -5.42 8.95
CA ILE A 303 -10.84 -5.96 8.52
C ILE A 303 -10.58 -5.58 7.06
N GLU A 304 -11.58 -5.68 6.18
CA GLU A 304 -11.49 -5.22 4.79
C GLU A 304 -11.25 -3.70 4.70
N ALA A 305 -11.95 -2.92 5.52
CA ALA A 305 -11.75 -1.47 5.58
C ALA A 305 -10.34 -1.07 6.04
N SER A 306 -9.66 -1.90 6.83
CA SER A 306 -8.25 -1.70 7.21
C SER A 306 -7.25 -2.14 6.14
N LEU A 307 -7.73 -2.63 5.00
CA LEU A 307 -6.91 -3.14 3.90
C LEU A 307 -6.00 -4.33 4.31
N LEU A 308 -6.43 -5.14 5.28
CA LEU A 308 -5.76 -6.40 5.61
C LEU A 308 -6.18 -7.53 4.69
N ILE A 309 -7.44 -7.49 4.24
CA ILE A 309 -8.02 -8.48 3.33
C ILE A 309 -8.71 -7.80 2.16
N ASP A 310 -8.81 -8.53 1.07
CA ASP A 310 -9.69 -8.25 -0.06
C ASP A 310 -10.71 -9.38 -0.21
N LYS A 311 -11.93 -9.04 -0.62
CA LYS A 311 -12.96 -10.01 -0.99
C LYS A 311 -13.06 -10.12 -2.50
N ALA A 312 -12.98 -11.33 -3.03
CA ALA A 312 -13.27 -11.62 -4.42
C ALA A 312 -14.65 -12.28 -4.53
N PRO A 313 -15.66 -11.55 -5.00
CA PRO A 313 -16.99 -12.09 -5.17
C PRO A 313 -16.99 -13.15 -6.27
N ARG A 314 -17.82 -14.18 -6.09
CA ARG A 314 -18.02 -15.19 -7.13
C ARG A 314 -18.60 -14.54 -8.39
N TYR A 315 -17.94 -14.71 -9.51
CA TYR A 315 -18.48 -14.30 -10.79
C TYR A 315 -19.46 -15.37 -11.32
N ASP A 316 -20.73 -15.01 -11.46
CA ASP A 316 -21.76 -15.88 -12.08
C ASP A 316 -22.10 -15.34 -13.47
N ILE A 317 -21.68 -16.08 -14.49
CA ILE A 317 -21.92 -15.78 -15.93
C ILE A 317 -23.43 -15.75 -16.25
N LYS A 318 -24.25 -16.47 -15.49
CA LYS A 318 -25.70 -16.56 -15.71
C LYS A 318 -26.52 -15.52 -14.96
N GLY A 319 -25.91 -14.63 -14.21
CA GLY A 319 -26.48 -13.36 -13.71
C GLY A 319 -27.59 -13.47 -12.64
N LYS A 320 -27.95 -14.65 -12.14
CA LYS A 320 -29.10 -14.83 -11.24
C LYS A 320 -28.76 -15.02 -9.75
N ARG A 321 -27.48 -15.21 -9.37
CA ARG A 321 -27.08 -15.54 -7.99
C ARG A 321 -26.08 -14.58 -7.35
N ARG A 322 -26.09 -13.30 -7.71
CA ARG A 322 -25.26 -12.26 -7.03
C ARG A 322 -25.62 -12.03 -5.58
N LEU A 323 -26.69 -12.60 -5.08
CA LEU A 323 -27.19 -12.39 -3.72
C LEU A 323 -26.78 -13.50 -2.72
N GLU A 324 -26.11 -14.56 -3.15
CA GLU A 324 -25.51 -15.52 -2.23
C GLU A 324 -24.07 -15.08 -1.95
N PHE A 325 -23.87 -14.45 -0.78
CA PHE A 325 -22.58 -13.93 -0.29
C PHE A 325 -21.59 -15.07 -0.01
N SER A 326 -20.98 -15.61 -1.06
CA SER A 326 -19.86 -16.52 -0.94
C SER A 326 -18.64 -15.90 -1.63
N ASP A 327 -17.81 -15.22 -0.84
CA ASP A 327 -16.62 -14.59 -1.32
C ASP A 327 -15.39 -15.44 -1.01
N LYS A 328 -14.37 -15.39 -1.86
CA LYS A 328 -13.03 -15.78 -1.46
C LYS A 328 -12.37 -14.61 -0.75
N VAL A 329 -11.69 -14.91 0.34
CA VAL A 329 -10.93 -13.92 1.10
C VAL A 329 -9.46 -14.09 0.75
N PHE A 330 -8.83 -13.00 0.34
CA PHE A 330 -7.39 -12.90 0.07
C PHE A 330 -6.75 -11.89 1.01
N LEU A 331 -5.53 -12.18 1.44
CA LEU A 331 -4.75 -11.26 2.27
C LEU A 331 -4.02 -10.25 1.40
N ASN A 332 -3.91 -9.04 1.89
CA ASN A 332 -3.10 -8.04 1.21
C ASN A 332 -1.60 -8.35 1.29
N ASP A 333 -1.17 -9.02 2.37
CA ASP A 333 0.20 -9.52 2.49
C ASP A 333 0.24 -10.88 3.20
N ILE A 334 0.86 -11.88 2.56
CA ILE A 334 0.94 -13.24 3.10
C ILE A 334 1.92 -13.36 4.27
N GLY A 335 2.93 -12.49 4.35
CA GLY A 335 3.88 -12.47 5.46
C GLY A 335 3.20 -12.16 6.79
N LEU A 336 2.18 -11.29 6.80
CA LEU A 336 1.38 -11.01 8.00
C LEU A 336 0.67 -12.26 8.53
N ARG A 337 0.21 -13.15 7.61
CA ARG A 337 -0.35 -14.44 8.01
C ARG A 337 0.67 -15.27 8.79
N HIS A 338 1.88 -15.36 8.26
CA HIS A 338 2.92 -16.17 8.87
C HIS A 338 3.40 -15.59 10.21
N GLY A 339 3.40 -14.27 10.35
CA GLY A 339 3.63 -13.62 11.64
C GLY A 339 2.57 -13.95 12.69
N LEU A 340 1.32 -14.26 12.29
CA LEU A 340 0.20 -14.55 13.20
C LEU A 340 0.06 -16.04 13.54
N ILE A 341 0.13 -16.92 12.52
CA ILE A 341 -0.20 -18.35 12.67
C ILE A 341 0.96 -19.29 12.33
N GLY A 342 2.14 -18.73 12.01
CA GLY A 342 3.33 -19.47 11.59
C GLY A 342 3.34 -19.85 10.12
N TYR A 343 4.53 -20.10 9.59
CA TYR A 343 4.72 -20.60 8.23
C TYR A 343 4.56 -22.12 8.20
N ARG A 344 3.80 -22.64 7.24
CA ARG A 344 3.58 -24.08 7.02
C ARG A 344 3.66 -24.36 5.52
N GLU A 345 4.56 -25.24 5.12
CA GLU A 345 4.73 -25.64 3.70
C GLU A 345 3.48 -26.33 3.12
N SER A 346 2.68 -26.99 3.97
CA SER A 346 1.42 -27.63 3.57
C SER A 346 0.38 -26.69 3.00
N ASP A 347 0.46 -25.39 3.31
CA ASP A 347 -0.56 -24.40 2.97
C ASP A 347 -0.29 -23.70 1.62
N ILE A 348 0.71 -24.17 0.88
CA ILE A 348 1.25 -23.50 -0.31
C ILE A 348 0.20 -23.21 -1.38
N ASN A 349 -0.82 -24.06 -1.56
CA ASN A 349 -1.83 -23.89 -2.60
C ASN A 349 -2.67 -22.62 -2.42
N GLY A 350 -3.16 -22.35 -1.19
CA GLY A 350 -3.89 -21.13 -0.88
C GLY A 350 -3.01 -19.88 -0.96
N LEU A 351 -1.73 -20.02 -0.60
CA LEU A 351 -0.76 -18.93 -0.67
C LEU A 351 -0.43 -18.55 -2.12
N LEU A 352 -0.24 -19.54 -3.00
CA LEU A 352 -0.01 -19.29 -4.43
C LEU A 352 -1.22 -18.60 -5.08
N GLU A 353 -2.44 -19.05 -4.77
CA GLU A 353 -3.65 -18.40 -5.27
C GLU A 353 -3.71 -16.95 -4.78
N ASN A 354 -3.36 -16.68 -3.53
CA ASN A 354 -3.29 -15.33 -2.97
C ASN A 354 -2.25 -14.46 -3.70
N VAL A 355 -1.07 -14.99 -3.94
CA VAL A 355 0.00 -14.26 -4.67
C VAL A 355 -0.47 -13.93 -6.08
N VAL A 356 -1.04 -14.89 -6.82
CA VAL A 356 -1.55 -14.65 -8.17
C VAL A 356 -2.64 -13.59 -8.17
N PHE A 357 -3.58 -13.64 -7.21
CA PHE A 357 -4.62 -12.63 -7.07
C PHE A 357 -4.02 -11.23 -6.85
N LYS A 358 -3.04 -11.10 -5.95
CA LYS A 358 -2.40 -9.80 -5.66
C LYS A 358 -1.54 -9.31 -6.83
N GLU A 359 -0.86 -10.18 -7.53
CA GLU A 359 -0.11 -9.84 -8.75
C GLU A 359 -1.03 -9.30 -9.86
N LEU A 360 -2.17 -9.95 -10.09
CA LEU A 360 -3.17 -9.49 -11.06
C LEU A 360 -3.73 -8.13 -10.66
N GLN A 361 -4.10 -7.97 -9.38
CA GLN A 361 -4.63 -6.70 -8.85
C GLN A 361 -3.60 -5.56 -8.97
N ALA A 362 -2.33 -5.85 -8.72
CA ALA A 362 -1.27 -4.86 -8.84
C ALA A 362 -0.97 -4.48 -10.30
N ARG A 363 -1.30 -5.31 -11.27
CA ARG A 363 -1.11 -4.99 -12.72
C ARG A 363 -2.24 -4.16 -13.29
N GLY A 364 -3.44 -4.24 -12.75
CA GLY A 364 -4.65 -3.52 -13.18
C GLY A 364 -5.61 -4.43 -13.91
#